data_ef8426f100fafe5ce74ad302c402640c
#
_entry.id   ef8426f100fafe5ce74ad302c402640c
#
_cell.length_a   1.000
_cell.length_b   1.000
_cell.length_c   1.000
_cell.angle_alpha   90.00
_cell.angle_beta   90.00
_cell.angle_gamma   90.00
#
_symmetry.space_group_name_H-M   'P 1'
#
loop_
_entity.id
_entity.type
_entity.pdbx_description
1 polymer ?
#
loop_
_entity_poly.entity_id
_entity_poly.type
_entity_poly.pdbx_seq_one_letter_code
_entity_poly.pdbx_strand_id
1 'polypeptide(L)'
;PQAGIRASVASRGLGDVYKRQVLNAKNHQREAEIIADAGKRNSIIITTSISGRGVDIKLGGQDESDKAEIKKLGGLFVIGTERMESRRVDNQARGRSGRQGDEGNSIFFVSLEDDLMRIFGTESMNNILEKLGLKDGESIDHPWINKALERAQQKVEARNFDVRKTLLKFDNVLNDQRYVIFSQRNDAMNSDKIFQYSEDFLKEEIENLIKLKIQKKSNPKNSDFDNKLKSILGKNLMESELKQLNSSNDKEFREKLDNKFKETREERIKLLGED
;
A
#
# COMPACT_ATOMS: atom_id res chain seq x y z
N PRO A 1 3.87 11.32 -13.01
CA PRO A 1 3.72 12.03 -14.28
C PRO A 1 4.92 12.94 -14.59
N GLN A 2 5.53 13.56 -13.59
CA GLN A 2 6.69 14.45 -13.79
C GLN A 2 7.98 13.72 -14.19
N ALA A 3 8.23 12.52 -13.66
CA ALA A 3 9.42 11.74 -14.02
C ALA A 3 9.43 11.32 -15.50
N GLY A 4 8.28 11.00 -16.08
CA GLY A 4 8.17 10.69 -17.51
C GLY A 4 8.42 11.89 -18.42
N ILE A 5 8.05 13.10 -17.97
CA ILE A 5 8.28 14.34 -18.71
C ILE A 5 9.78 14.71 -18.65
N ARG A 6 10.42 14.59 -17.48
CA ARG A 6 11.86 14.85 -17.32
C ARG A 6 12.70 13.90 -18.18
N ALA A 7 12.39 12.61 -18.22
CA ALA A 7 13.07 11.64 -19.08
C ALA A 7 12.93 11.98 -20.57
N SER A 8 11.76 12.45 -21.02
CA SER A 8 11.53 12.84 -22.41
C SER A 8 12.29 14.12 -22.80
N VAL A 9 12.45 15.07 -21.87
CA VAL A 9 13.20 16.32 -22.10
C VAL A 9 14.70 16.03 -22.12
N ALA A 10 15.23 15.25 -21.18
CA ALA A 10 16.63 14.87 -21.14
C ALA A 10 17.06 14.12 -22.41
N SER A 11 16.16 13.34 -23.02
CA SER A 11 16.46 12.60 -24.24
C SER A 11 16.59 13.48 -25.50
N ARG A 12 16.05 14.70 -25.53
CA ARG A 12 16.06 15.58 -26.71
C ARG A 12 17.46 16.14 -27.04
N GLY A 13 18.35 16.24 -26.06
CA GLY A 13 19.71 16.75 -26.26
C GLY A 13 20.71 15.74 -26.81
N LEU A 14 20.38 14.46 -26.78
CA LEU A 14 21.21 13.38 -27.34
C LEU A 14 20.79 13.17 -28.79
N GLY A 15 21.59 13.61 -29.75
CA GLY A 15 21.30 13.50 -31.18
C GLY A 15 21.07 12.07 -31.67
N ASP A 16 20.74 11.91 -32.96
CA ASP A 16 20.41 10.60 -33.58
C ASP A 16 21.60 9.64 -33.70
N VAL A 17 22.79 10.06 -33.29
CA VAL A 17 24.03 9.25 -33.36
C VAL A 17 24.00 8.05 -32.41
N TYR A 18 23.20 8.11 -31.33
CA TYR A 18 23.10 7.04 -30.33
C TYR A 18 21.72 6.39 -30.37
N LYS A 19 21.68 5.06 -30.33
CA LYS A 19 20.43 4.29 -30.15
C LYS A 19 19.92 4.50 -28.73
N ARG A 20 19.12 5.55 -28.51
CA ARG A 20 18.52 5.84 -27.22
C ARG A 20 17.17 5.15 -27.09
N GLN A 21 16.96 4.53 -25.96
CA GLN A 21 15.68 3.92 -25.59
C GLN A 21 15.19 4.51 -24.27
N VAL A 22 13.87 4.67 -24.14
CA VAL A 22 13.25 5.21 -22.92
C VAL A 22 12.40 4.09 -22.28
N LEU A 23 12.74 3.77 -21.03
CA LEU A 23 12.03 2.78 -20.23
C LEU A 23 11.33 3.50 -19.05
N ASN A 24 10.01 3.42 -19.03
CA ASN A 24 9.17 3.96 -17.98
C ASN A 24 7.94 3.07 -17.75
N ALA A 25 7.13 3.38 -16.73
CA ALA A 25 5.93 2.61 -16.40
C ALA A 25 4.91 2.48 -17.55
N LYS A 26 4.93 3.39 -18.53
CA LYS A 26 4.06 3.33 -19.72
C LYS A 26 4.58 2.36 -20.79
N ASN A 27 5.89 2.13 -20.84
CA ASN A 27 6.57 1.32 -21.87
C ASN A 27 7.15 0.01 -21.31
N HIS A 28 6.59 -0.51 -20.22
CA HIS A 28 7.12 -1.69 -19.54
C HIS A 28 6.93 -3.00 -20.30
N GLN A 29 6.02 -3.05 -21.28
CA GLN A 29 5.75 -4.28 -22.07
C GLN A 29 6.99 -4.79 -22.82
N ARG A 30 7.91 -3.88 -23.20
CA ARG A 30 9.16 -4.22 -23.88
C ARG A 30 10.38 -4.11 -22.99
N GLU A 31 10.17 -4.12 -21.68
CA GLU A 31 11.25 -3.92 -20.70
C GLU A 31 12.39 -4.92 -20.87
N ALA A 32 12.07 -6.20 -21.02
CA ALA A 32 13.06 -7.26 -21.15
C ALA A 32 13.92 -7.10 -22.42
N GLU A 33 13.31 -6.71 -23.53
CA GLU A 33 14.02 -6.46 -24.81
C GLU A 33 14.95 -5.25 -24.68
N ILE A 34 14.45 -4.15 -24.12
CA ILE A 34 15.20 -2.91 -23.92
C ILE A 34 16.40 -3.15 -22.99
N ILE A 35 16.19 -3.88 -21.89
CA ILE A 35 17.27 -4.20 -20.95
C ILE A 35 18.29 -5.14 -21.57
N ALA A 36 17.87 -6.09 -22.38
CA ALA A 36 18.79 -6.98 -23.08
C ALA A 36 19.74 -6.23 -24.04
N ASP A 37 19.25 -5.13 -24.62
CA ASP A 37 20.05 -4.27 -25.49
C ASP A 37 20.92 -3.25 -24.72
N ALA A 38 20.71 -3.07 -23.43
CA ALA A 38 21.42 -2.09 -22.60
C ALA A 38 22.94 -2.31 -22.56
N GLY A 39 23.35 -3.57 -22.65
CA GLY A 39 24.76 -3.96 -22.63
C GLY A 39 25.47 -3.85 -23.96
N LYS A 40 24.82 -3.48 -25.05
CA LYS A 40 25.42 -3.33 -26.37
C LYS A 40 26.24 -2.06 -26.48
N ARG A 41 27.25 -2.06 -27.36
CA ARG A 41 28.06 -0.88 -27.65
C ARG A 41 27.18 0.28 -28.17
N ASN A 42 27.44 1.49 -27.73
CA ASN A 42 26.71 2.72 -28.08
C ASN A 42 25.20 2.68 -27.75
N SER A 43 24.78 1.82 -26.82
CA SER A 43 23.42 1.80 -26.33
C SER A 43 23.25 2.81 -25.20
N ILE A 44 22.18 3.61 -25.23
CA ILE A 44 21.81 4.54 -24.16
C ILE A 44 20.39 4.25 -23.76
N ILE A 45 20.19 3.94 -22.46
CA ILE A 45 18.86 3.75 -21.87
C ILE A 45 18.60 4.83 -20.85
N ILE A 46 17.49 5.55 -21.04
CA ILE A 46 16.98 6.53 -20.07
C ILE A 46 15.82 5.87 -19.34
N THR A 47 15.96 5.72 -18.04
CA THR A 47 15.00 4.97 -17.23
C THR A 47 14.70 5.65 -15.90
N THR A 48 13.61 5.28 -15.29
CA THR A 48 13.29 5.62 -13.90
C THR A 48 13.83 4.52 -12.96
N SER A 49 13.57 4.61 -11.67
CA SER A 49 13.94 3.59 -10.67
C SER A 49 13.41 2.16 -10.96
N ILE A 50 12.49 2.03 -11.90
CA ILE A 50 11.92 0.74 -12.34
C ILE A 50 13.02 -0.23 -12.78
N SER A 51 13.98 0.22 -13.57
CA SER A 51 15.07 -0.65 -14.06
C SER A 51 16.13 -0.98 -13.01
N GLY A 52 16.01 -0.47 -11.79
CA GLY A 52 16.89 -0.84 -10.69
C GLY A 52 16.81 -2.33 -10.31
N ARG A 53 15.77 -3.05 -10.76
CA ARG A 53 15.50 -4.46 -10.43
C ARG A 53 14.96 -5.20 -11.65
N GLY A 54 15.13 -6.51 -11.71
CA GLY A 54 14.60 -7.33 -12.80
C GLY A 54 15.70 -8.03 -13.59
N VAL A 55 15.57 -8.08 -14.91
CA VAL A 55 16.47 -8.80 -15.83
C VAL A 55 17.91 -8.32 -15.70
N ASP A 56 18.85 -9.26 -15.79
CA ASP A 56 20.28 -8.97 -15.74
C ASP A 56 20.77 -8.32 -17.05
N ILE A 57 21.68 -7.34 -16.92
CA ILE A 57 22.29 -6.66 -18.08
C ILE A 57 23.60 -7.36 -18.39
N LYS A 58 23.66 -8.01 -19.55
CA LYS A 58 24.87 -8.67 -20.04
C LYS A 58 25.64 -7.76 -20.99
N LEU A 59 26.95 -7.61 -20.75
CA LEU A 59 27.80 -6.85 -21.67
C LEU A 59 27.86 -7.53 -23.04
N GLY A 60 27.64 -6.75 -24.11
CA GLY A 60 27.53 -7.26 -25.48
C GLY A 60 26.11 -7.68 -25.87
N GLY A 61 25.12 -7.56 -24.96
CA GLY A 61 23.74 -8.01 -25.19
C GLY A 61 23.57 -9.52 -25.00
N GLN A 62 22.55 -10.09 -25.61
CA GLN A 62 22.26 -11.53 -25.46
C GLN A 62 23.37 -12.42 -26.05
N ASP A 63 23.98 -11.99 -27.15
CA ASP A 63 24.99 -12.75 -27.89
C ASP A 63 26.41 -12.57 -27.33
N GLU A 64 26.60 -11.64 -26.39
CA GLU A 64 27.88 -11.31 -25.77
C GLU A 64 29.03 -11.03 -26.76
N SER A 65 28.72 -10.71 -28.04
CA SER A 65 29.68 -10.58 -29.13
C SER A 65 30.75 -9.51 -28.90
N ASP A 66 30.32 -8.37 -28.35
CA ASP A 66 31.19 -7.20 -28.12
C ASP A 66 31.72 -7.10 -26.69
N LYS A 67 31.52 -8.13 -25.86
CA LYS A 67 31.84 -8.11 -24.41
C LYS A 67 33.29 -7.74 -24.10
N ALA A 68 34.22 -8.29 -24.85
CA ALA A 68 35.65 -8.05 -24.64
C ALA A 68 36.03 -6.59 -24.94
N GLU A 69 35.43 -5.99 -25.96
CA GLU A 69 35.65 -4.59 -26.31
C GLU A 69 35.03 -3.66 -25.27
N ILE A 70 33.79 -3.94 -24.87
CA ILE A 70 33.07 -3.14 -23.85
C ILE A 70 33.80 -3.19 -22.51
N LYS A 71 34.35 -4.34 -22.10
CA LYS A 71 35.21 -4.43 -20.90
C LYS A 71 36.44 -3.54 -21.02
N LYS A 72 37.12 -3.50 -22.16
CA LYS A 72 38.27 -2.62 -22.37
C LYS A 72 37.90 -1.13 -22.27
N LEU A 73 36.64 -0.79 -22.58
CA LEU A 73 36.10 0.59 -22.45
C LEU A 73 35.65 0.91 -21.02
N GLY A 74 35.74 -0.01 -20.06
CA GLY A 74 35.35 0.17 -18.65
C GLY A 74 33.95 -0.34 -18.29
N GLY A 75 33.32 -1.14 -19.16
CA GLY A 75 32.06 -1.82 -18.89
C GLY A 75 30.83 -0.92 -18.96
N LEU A 76 29.79 -1.30 -18.24
CA LEU A 76 28.54 -0.56 -18.16
C LEU A 76 28.69 0.67 -17.27
N PHE A 77 28.26 1.83 -17.77
CA PHE A 77 28.27 3.09 -17.02
C PHE A 77 26.85 3.45 -16.58
N VAL A 78 26.64 3.61 -15.27
CA VAL A 78 25.36 4.02 -14.69
C VAL A 78 25.43 5.47 -14.23
N ILE A 79 24.55 6.31 -14.80
CA ILE A 79 24.44 7.72 -14.44
C ILE A 79 23.12 7.94 -13.71
N GLY A 80 23.20 8.35 -12.46
CA GLY A 80 22.04 8.84 -11.70
C GLY A 80 21.96 10.37 -11.84
N THR A 81 20.81 10.89 -12.23
CA THR A 81 20.57 12.34 -12.34
C THR A 81 19.93 12.93 -11.09
N GLU A 82 19.62 12.08 -10.11
CA GLU A 82 19.08 12.44 -8.81
C GLU A 82 19.37 11.32 -7.80
N ARG A 83 19.30 11.60 -6.51
CA ARG A 83 19.31 10.57 -5.47
C ARG A 83 17.91 10.05 -5.24
N MET A 84 17.81 8.75 -5.04
CA MET A 84 16.55 8.10 -4.67
C MET A 84 16.24 8.37 -3.19
N GLU A 85 14.98 8.16 -2.81
CA GLU A 85 14.52 8.32 -1.42
C GLU A 85 15.23 7.40 -0.42
N SER A 86 15.80 6.29 -0.90
CA SER A 86 16.48 5.29 -0.09
C SER A 86 17.84 4.94 -0.65
N ARG A 87 18.85 4.89 0.22
CA ARG A 87 20.20 4.44 -0.11
C ARG A 87 20.23 3.04 -0.74
N ARG A 88 19.30 2.19 -0.31
CA ARG A 88 19.16 0.83 -0.88
C ARG A 88 18.81 0.88 -2.35
N VAL A 89 17.95 1.80 -2.78
CA VAL A 89 17.54 1.96 -4.18
C VAL A 89 18.69 2.54 -5.00
N ASP A 90 19.45 3.52 -4.47
CA ASP A 90 20.68 4.00 -5.10
C ASP A 90 21.67 2.86 -5.35
N ASN A 91 21.89 2.02 -4.34
CA ASN A 91 22.79 0.87 -4.45
C ASN A 91 22.27 -0.19 -5.45
N GLN A 92 20.96 -0.35 -5.59
CA GLN A 92 20.37 -1.20 -6.63
C GLN A 92 20.66 -0.65 -8.03
N ALA A 93 20.53 0.67 -8.22
CA ALA A 93 20.88 1.31 -9.49
C ALA A 93 22.38 1.18 -9.79
N ARG A 94 23.25 1.46 -8.81
CA ARG A 94 24.70 1.25 -8.94
C ARG A 94 25.07 -0.18 -9.27
N GLY A 95 24.40 -1.14 -8.63
CA GLY A 95 24.61 -2.57 -8.83
C GLY A 95 24.11 -3.10 -10.18
N ARG A 96 23.64 -2.24 -11.08
CA ARG A 96 23.44 -2.61 -12.48
C ARG A 96 24.76 -2.69 -13.25
N SER A 97 25.76 -1.90 -12.86
CA SER A 97 27.13 -2.01 -13.35
C SER A 97 27.94 -3.03 -12.54
N GLY A 98 29.02 -3.54 -13.12
CA GLY A 98 29.96 -4.40 -12.42
C GLY A 98 29.43 -5.77 -12.03
N ARG A 99 28.45 -6.34 -12.75
CA ARG A 99 27.88 -7.66 -12.47
C ARG A 99 28.77 -8.78 -12.99
N GLN A 100 28.66 -9.94 -12.37
CA GLN A 100 29.36 -11.18 -12.80
C GLN A 100 30.89 -11.02 -12.88
N GLY A 101 31.47 -10.12 -12.10
CA GLY A 101 32.92 -9.82 -12.12
C GLY A 101 33.34 -8.96 -13.32
N ASP A 102 32.40 -8.38 -14.07
CA ASP A 102 32.69 -7.43 -15.13
C ASP A 102 33.04 -6.07 -14.56
N GLU A 103 33.86 -5.30 -15.26
CA GLU A 103 34.11 -3.90 -14.92
C GLU A 103 32.87 -3.05 -15.14
N GLY A 104 32.72 -1.98 -14.38
CA GLY A 104 31.62 -1.05 -14.50
C GLY A 104 31.80 0.18 -13.62
N ASN A 105 31.16 1.26 -14.01
CA ASN A 105 31.26 2.55 -13.33
C ASN A 105 29.87 3.10 -12.98
N SER A 106 29.82 3.90 -11.92
CA SER A 106 28.58 4.61 -11.58
C SER A 106 28.88 5.99 -11.01
N ILE A 107 28.12 6.99 -11.44
CA ILE A 107 28.19 8.35 -10.93
C ILE A 107 26.79 8.90 -10.69
N PHE A 108 26.64 9.74 -9.67
CA PHE A 108 25.39 10.44 -9.38
C PHE A 108 25.63 11.95 -9.44
N PHE A 109 24.86 12.62 -10.27
CA PHE A 109 24.76 14.07 -10.31
C PHE A 109 23.52 14.48 -9.53
N VAL A 110 23.66 15.40 -8.60
CA VAL A 110 22.60 15.82 -7.67
C VAL A 110 22.47 17.33 -7.74
N SER A 111 21.24 17.81 -7.83
CA SER A 111 20.93 19.24 -7.74
C SER A 111 20.42 19.59 -6.36
N LEU A 112 20.65 20.82 -5.92
CA LEU A 112 20.05 21.38 -4.71
C LEU A 112 18.52 21.57 -4.85
N GLU A 113 18.04 21.60 -6.10
CA GLU A 113 16.62 21.70 -6.41
C GLU A 113 15.91 20.34 -6.39
N ASP A 114 16.65 19.23 -6.24
CA ASP A 114 16.06 17.88 -6.14
C ASP A 114 15.13 17.78 -4.93
N ASP A 115 14.05 17.01 -5.06
CA ASP A 115 13.03 16.89 -4.04
C ASP A 115 13.59 16.44 -2.67
N LEU A 116 14.59 15.58 -2.67
CA LEU A 116 15.29 15.15 -1.45
C LEU A 116 15.93 16.36 -0.74
N MET A 117 16.55 17.24 -1.49
CA MET A 117 17.22 18.43 -0.96
C MET A 117 16.23 19.51 -0.53
N ARG A 118 15.14 19.69 -1.28
CA ARG A 118 14.06 20.62 -0.92
C ARG A 118 13.36 20.27 0.38
N ILE A 119 13.13 18.97 0.63
CA ILE A 119 12.39 18.50 1.81
C ILE A 119 13.29 18.50 3.05
N PHE A 120 14.57 18.15 2.91
CA PHE A 120 15.48 17.90 4.03
C PHE A 120 16.76 18.74 4.00
N GLY A 121 16.97 19.54 2.94
CA GLY A 121 18.01 20.55 2.88
C GLY A 121 17.69 21.63 3.92
N THR A 122 18.48 21.70 4.95
CA THR A 122 18.32 22.70 6.00
C THR A 122 18.90 24.04 5.53
N GLU A 123 18.38 25.17 6.07
CA GLU A 123 18.98 26.49 5.92
C GLU A 123 20.50 26.50 6.18
N SER A 124 20.96 25.59 7.05
CA SER A 124 22.37 25.34 7.32
C SER A 124 23.18 24.97 6.06
N MET A 125 22.54 24.31 5.08
CA MET A 125 23.22 23.91 3.85
C MET A 125 23.37 25.08 2.90
N ASN A 126 22.38 25.94 2.79
CA ASN A 126 22.47 27.18 2.01
C ASN A 126 23.59 28.09 2.55
N ASN A 127 23.69 28.23 3.88
CA ASN A 127 24.75 28.96 4.54
C ASN A 127 26.15 28.35 4.31
N ILE A 128 26.26 27.04 4.18
CA ILE A 128 27.52 26.34 3.87
C ILE A 128 27.89 26.59 2.40
N LEU A 129 26.94 26.56 1.49
CA LEU A 129 27.13 26.78 0.06
C LEU A 129 27.52 28.23 -0.22
N GLU A 130 26.87 29.19 0.44
CA GLU A 130 27.27 30.61 0.36
C GLU A 130 28.71 30.84 0.87
N LYS A 131 29.09 30.17 1.97
CA LYS A 131 30.47 30.25 2.52
C LYS A 131 31.51 29.59 1.63
N LEU A 132 31.14 28.62 0.81
CA LEU A 132 32.00 27.97 -0.16
C LEU A 132 32.16 28.81 -1.45
N GLY A 133 31.47 29.96 -1.56
CA GLY A 133 31.66 30.92 -2.64
C GLY A 133 31.21 30.44 -4.01
N LEU A 134 30.18 29.56 -4.04
CA LEU A 134 29.70 28.96 -5.27
C LEU A 134 29.00 29.95 -6.17
N LYS A 135 29.41 29.94 -7.41
CA LYS A 135 28.72 30.61 -8.52
C LYS A 135 27.76 29.64 -9.19
N ASP A 136 26.65 30.16 -9.70
CA ASP A 136 25.69 29.39 -10.45
C ASP A 136 26.39 28.60 -11.58
N GLY A 137 26.15 27.29 -11.61
CA GLY A 137 26.69 26.39 -12.63
C GLY A 137 27.98 25.64 -12.26
N GLU A 138 28.55 25.86 -11.09
CA GLU A 138 29.73 25.11 -10.62
C GLU A 138 29.31 23.79 -9.96
N SER A 139 30.05 22.71 -10.26
CA SER A 139 29.85 21.40 -9.58
C SER A 139 30.79 21.28 -8.39
N ILE A 140 30.27 20.77 -7.28
CA ILE A 140 31.04 20.54 -6.06
C ILE A 140 31.13 19.06 -5.78
N ASP A 141 32.33 18.59 -5.60
CA ASP A 141 32.59 17.28 -5.00
C ASP A 141 33.24 17.47 -3.63
N HIS A 142 32.42 17.47 -2.58
CA HIS A 142 32.93 17.65 -1.23
C HIS A 142 32.35 16.58 -0.27
N PRO A 143 33.15 15.95 0.56
CA PRO A 143 32.71 14.88 1.49
C PRO A 143 31.57 15.28 2.41
N TRP A 144 31.46 16.56 2.79
CA TRP A 144 30.41 17.06 3.67
C TRP A 144 29.05 17.05 2.97
N ILE A 145 29.00 17.33 1.68
CA ILE A 145 27.77 17.29 0.88
C ILE A 145 27.28 15.85 0.82
N ASN A 146 28.16 14.90 0.59
CA ASN A 146 27.83 13.48 0.60
C ASN A 146 27.24 13.02 1.94
N LYS A 147 27.83 13.46 3.08
CA LYS A 147 27.28 13.20 4.42
C LYS A 147 25.94 13.88 4.66
N ALA A 148 25.73 15.08 4.14
CA ALA A 148 24.45 15.79 4.27
C ALA A 148 23.35 15.06 3.49
N LEU A 149 23.64 14.61 2.28
CA LEU A 149 22.76 13.79 1.46
C LEU A 149 22.39 12.46 2.15
N GLU A 150 23.38 11.77 2.72
CA GLU A 150 23.12 10.54 3.47
C GLU A 150 22.19 10.77 4.66
N ARG A 151 22.39 11.85 5.41
CA ARG A 151 21.52 12.23 6.53
C ARG A 151 20.10 12.58 6.05
N ALA A 152 19.98 13.27 4.92
CA ALA A 152 18.70 13.57 4.31
C ALA A 152 17.95 12.27 3.94
N GLN A 153 18.63 11.34 3.25
CA GLN A 153 18.04 10.02 2.93
C GLN A 153 17.62 9.24 4.18
N GLN A 154 18.44 9.23 5.25
CA GLN A 154 18.08 8.57 6.50
C GLN A 154 16.80 9.14 7.12
N LYS A 155 16.62 10.47 7.08
CA LYS A 155 15.39 11.13 7.55
C LYS A 155 14.16 10.73 6.73
N VAL A 156 14.30 10.66 5.40
CA VAL A 156 13.22 10.19 4.51
C VAL A 156 12.87 8.74 4.81
N GLU A 157 13.89 7.87 4.94
CA GLU A 157 13.69 6.46 5.27
C GLU A 157 12.97 6.27 6.61
N ALA A 158 13.37 7.02 7.64
CA ALA A 158 12.73 6.99 8.96
C ALA A 158 11.27 7.42 8.87
N ARG A 159 10.97 8.54 8.20
CA ARG A 159 9.60 9.00 7.98
C ARG A 159 8.74 7.96 7.25
N ASN A 160 9.27 7.42 6.17
CA ASN A 160 8.58 6.40 5.38
C ASN A 160 8.38 5.10 6.18
N PHE A 161 9.32 4.76 7.07
CA PHE A 161 9.16 3.65 8.01
C PHE A 161 8.01 3.90 9.00
N ASP A 162 7.94 5.08 9.61
CA ASP A 162 6.88 5.42 10.55
C ASP A 162 5.49 5.44 9.89
N VAL A 163 5.39 5.96 8.67
CA VAL A 163 4.15 5.92 7.90
C VAL A 163 3.73 4.46 7.64
N ARG A 164 4.65 3.61 7.17
CA ARG A 164 4.34 2.19 6.96
C ARG A 164 3.95 1.47 8.24
N LYS A 165 4.64 1.76 9.35
CA LYS A 165 4.33 1.19 10.67
C LYS A 165 2.93 1.58 11.13
N THR A 166 2.52 2.81 10.88
CA THR A 166 1.17 3.30 11.20
C THR A 166 0.12 2.60 10.33
N LEU A 167 0.36 2.48 9.03
CA LEU A 167 -0.53 1.74 8.12
C LEU A 167 -0.70 0.28 8.54
N LEU A 168 0.38 -0.39 8.92
CA LEU A 168 0.32 -1.77 9.42
C LEU A 168 -0.52 -1.92 10.69
N LYS A 169 -0.51 -0.91 11.60
CA LYS A 169 -1.37 -0.94 12.78
C LYS A 169 -2.86 -0.95 12.40
N PHE A 170 -3.25 -0.15 11.40
CA PHE A 170 -4.63 -0.17 10.90
C PHE A 170 -4.96 -1.49 10.19
N ASP A 171 -4.04 -2.00 9.38
CA ASP A 171 -4.23 -3.27 8.67
C ASP A 171 -4.36 -4.46 9.64
N ASN A 172 -3.62 -4.46 10.76
CA ASN A 172 -3.75 -5.47 11.80
C ASN A 172 -5.17 -5.52 12.38
N VAL A 173 -5.80 -4.37 12.65
CA VAL A 173 -7.18 -4.32 13.15
C VAL A 173 -8.15 -4.96 12.15
N LEU A 174 -8.00 -4.62 10.86
CA LEU A 174 -8.83 -5.23 9.80
C LEU A 174 -8.57 -6.73 9.65
N ASN A 175 -7.32 -7.15 9.82
CA ASN A 175 -6.95 -8.56 9.76
C ASN A 175 -7.53 -9.35 10.94
N ASP A 176 -7.50 -8.81 12.15
CA ASP A 176 -8.12 -9.41 13.33
C ASP A 176 -9.63 -9.56 13.14
N GLN A 177 -10.31 -8.52 12.64
CA GLN A 177 -11.73 -8.59 12.30
C GLN A 177 -12.00 -9.67 11.24
N ARG A 178 -11.19 -9.73 10.20
CA ARG A 178 -11.30 -10.75 9.16
C ARG A 178 -11.11 -12.16 9.73
N TYR A 179 -10.11 -12.33 10.58
CA TYR A 179 -9.84 -13.62 11.23
C TYR A 179 -11.04 -14.10 12.06
N VAL A 180 -11.63 -13.22 12.88
CA VAL A 180 -12.80 -13.53 13.70
C VAL A 180 -13.99 -13.96 12.82
N ILE A 181 -14.29 -13.17 11.78
CA ILE A 181 -15.40 -13.46 10.86
C ILE A 181 -15.18 -14.79 10.12
N PHE A 182 -13.97 -15.03 9.61
CA PHE A 182 -13.67 -16.29 8.91
C PHE A 182 -13.68 -17.49 9.85
N SER A 183 -13.21 -17.33 11.09
CA SER A 183 -13.30 -18.39 12.11
C SER A 183 -14.75 -18.74 12.42
N GLN A 184 -15.59 -17.74 12.69
CA GLN A 184 -17.02 -17.95 12.94
C GLN A 184 -17.73 -18.61 11.74
N ARG A 185 -17.40 -18.14 10.52
CA ARG A 185 -17.94 -18.75 9.30
C ARG A 185 -17.52 -20.21 9.16
N ASN A 186 -16.26 -20.52 9.41
CA ASN A 186 -15.75 -21.88 9.33
C ASN A 186 -16.40 -22.78 10.38
N ASP A 187 -16.56 -22.29 11.60
CA ASP A 187 -17.26 -23.00 12.68
C ASP A 187 -18.74 -23.24 12.34
N ALA A 188 -19.40 -22.24 11.73
CA ALA A 188 -20.79 -22.39 11.29
C ALA A 188 -20.96 -23.42 10.16
N MET A 189 -19.95 -23.56 9.28
CA MET A 189 -19.98 -24.51 8.15
C MET A 189 -19.61 -25.93 8.56
N ASN A 190 -18.77 -26.10 9.58
CA ASN A 190 -18.17 -27.40 9.92
C ASN A 190 -18.67 -27.98 11.25
N SER A 191 -19.55 -27.31 11.98
CA SER A 191 -20.02 -27.76 13.28
C SER A 191 -21.49 -27.42 13.54
N ASP A 192 -22.12 -28.20 14.41
CA ASP A 192 -23.48 -27.94 14.92
C ASP A 192 -23.58 -26.68 15.80
N LYS A 193 -22.50 -25.98 15.97
CA LYS A 193 -22.42 -24.72 16.76
C LYS A 193 -23.21 -23.57 16.17
N ILE A 194 -23.69 -23.68 14.93
CA ILE A 194 -24.49 -22.63 14.29
C ILE A 194 -25.72 -22.26 15.13
N PHE A 195 -26.35 -23.25 15.76
CA PHE A 195 -27.50 -23.04 16.63
C PHE A 195 -27.11 -22.32 17.92
N GLN A 196 -25.95 -22.61 18.46
CA GLN A 196 -25.43 -21.93 19.64
C GLN A 196 -25.12 -20.45 19.35
N TYR A 197 -24.49 -20.15 18.22
CA TYR A 197 -24.29 -18.78 17.78
C TYR A 197 -25.60 -18.01 17.58
N SER A 198 -26.61 -18.67 16.98
CA SER A 198 -27.94 -18.09 16.81
C SER A 198 -28.57 -17.71 18.15
N GLU A 199 -28.45 -18.56 19.17
CA GLU A 199 -28.96 -18.31 20.52
C GLU A 199 -28.20 -17.18 21.21
N ASP A 200 -26.88 -17.10 21.03
CA ASP A 200 -26.06 -16.04 21.62
C ASP A 200 -26.34 -14.67 20.97
N PHE A 201 -26.51 -14.63 19.65
CA PHE A 201 -26.95 -13.42 18.94
C PHE A 201 -28.36 -12.99 19.36
N LEU A 202 -29.28 -13.95 19.58
CA LEU A 202 -30.62 -13.64 20.07
C LEU A 202 -30.56 -13.00 21.46
N LYS A 203 -29.77 -13.54 22.38
CA LYS A 203 -29.58 -12.98 23.72
C LYS A 203 -29.05 -11.54 23.65
N GLU A 204 -28.04 -11.30 22.81
CA GLU A 204 -27.46 -9.95 22.62
C GLU A 204 -28.49 -8.96 22.04
N GLU A 205 -29.27 -9.39 21.03
CA GLU A 205 -30.31 -8.54 20.44
C GLU A 205 -31.45 -8.26 21.43
N ILE A 206 -31.82 -9.21 22.28
CA ILE A 206 -32.78 -8.98 23.34
C ILE A 206 -32.29 -7.92 24.33
N GLU A 207 -31.02 -7.98 24.74
CA GLU A 207 -30.43 -6.98 25.61
C GLU A 207 -30.43 -5.57 24.97
N ASN A 208 -30.11 -5.50 23.68
CA ASN A 208 -30.15 -4.26 22.93
C ASN A 208 -31.57 -3.69 22.83
N LEU A 209 -32.57 -4.57 22.61
CA LEU A 209 -33.97 -4.18 22.59
C LEU A 209 -34.45 -3.66 23.96
N ILE A 210 -34.01 -4.27 25.05
CA ILE A 210 -34.35 -3.80 26.42
C ILE A 210 -33.77 -2.39 26.64
N LYS A 211 -32.53 -2.14 26.21
CA LYS A 211 -31.93 -0.78 26.28
C LYS A 211 -32.76 0.24 25.50
N LEU A 212 -33.17 -0.10 24.26
CA LEU A 212 -34.01 0.75 23.45
C LEU A 212 -35.41 0.97 24.05
N LYS A 213 -35.98 -0.05 24.68
CA LYS A 213 -37.27 0.04 25.40
C LYS A 213 -37.18 1.01 26.59
N ILE A 214 -36.08 0.99 27.35
CA ILE A 214 -35.85 1.92 28.44
C ILE A 214 -35.72 3.34 27.90
N GLN A 215 -34.99 3.55 26.81
CA GLN A 215 -34.85 4.85 26.15
C GLN A 215 -36.19 5.38 25.62
N LYS A 216 -37.05 4.51 25.08
CA LYS A 216 -38.40 4.87 24.66
C LYS A 216 -39.28 5.31 25.81
N LYS A 217 -39.16 4.72 27.02
CA LYS A 217 -39.88 5.18 28.21
C LYS A 217 -39.46 6.59 28.59
N SER A 218 -38.20 6.95 28.42
CA SER A 218 -37.68 8.28 28.68
C SER A 218 -38.03 9.30 27.58
N ASN A 219 -38.18 8.87 26.34
CA ASN A 219 -38.55 9.69 25.20
C ASN A 219 -39.61 8.99 24.32
N PRO A 220 -40.91 9.20 24.57
CA PRO A 220 -42.01 8.49 23.91
C PRO A 220 -42.10 8.73 22.38
N LYS A 221 -41.49 9.80 21.85
CA LYS A 221 -41.46 10.10 20.43
C LYS A 221 -40.42 9.28 19.65
N ASN A 222 -39.54 8.56 20.35
CA ASN A 222 -38.52 7.74 19.72
C ASN A 222 -39.15 6.42 19.20
N SER A 223 -39.12 6.23 17.88
CA SER A 223 -39.66 5.03 17.19
C SER A 223 -38.60 3.94 16.98
N ASP A 224 -37.37 4.12 17.43
CA ASP A 224 -36.26 3.18 17.14
C ASP A 224 -36.55 1.78 17.67
N PHE A 225 -37.12 1.68 18.87
CA PHE A 225 -37.51 0.40 19.44
C PHE A 225 -38.54 -0.35 18.57
N ASP A 226 -39.60 0.35 18.15
CA ASP A 226 -40.67 -0.28 17.34
C ASP A 226 -40.14 -0.68 15.96
N ASN A 227 -39.32 0.16 15.35
CA ASN A 227 -38.71 -0.11 14.05
C ASN A 227 -37.74 -1.31 14.14
N LYS A 228 -36.91 -1.36 15.16
CA LYS A 228 -35.99 -2.47 15.37
C LYS A 228 -36.75 -3.77 15.66
N LEU A 229 -37.77 -3.72 16.51
CA LEU A 229 -38.61 -4.88 16.82
C LEU A 229 -39.30 -5.41 15.56
N LYS A 230 -39.87 -4.56 14.72
CA LYS A 230 -40.45 -4.92 13.43
C LYS A 230 -39.45 -5.50 12.45
N SER A 231 -38.21 -5.03 12.46
CA SER A 231 -37.14 -5.54 11.59
C SER A 231 -36.72 -6.97 11.98
N ILE A 232 -36.76 -7.31 13.27
CA ILE A 232 -36.34 -8.63 13.81
C ILE A 232 -37.48 -9.65 13.68
N LEU A 233 -38.68 -9.29 14.11
CA LEU A 233 -39.85 -10.20 14.14
C LEU A 233 -40.64 -10.24 12.83
N GLY A 234 -40.28 -9.39 11.85
CA GLY A 234 -40.92 -9.34 10.54
C GLY A 234 -42.13 -8.42 10.46
N LYS A 235 -42.65 -8.25 9.23
CA LYS A 235 -43.77 -7.36 8.92
C LYS A 235 -45.12 -7.82 9.47
N ASN A 236 -45.23 -9.04 9.93
CA ASN A 236 -46.50 -9.65 10.40
C ASN A 236 -46.78 -9.42 11.88
N LEU A 237 -46.02 -8.54 12.54
CA LEU A 237 -46.28 -8.20 13.95
C LEU A 237 -47.57 -7.39 14.06
N MET A 238 -48.56 -7.93 14.74
CA MET A 238 -49.84 -7.21 14.95
C MET A 238 -49.60 -6.05 15.93
N GLU A 239 -50.33 -4.95 15.76
CA GLU A 239 -50.23 -3.79 16.66
C GLU A 239 -50.59 -4.14 18.12
N SER A 240 -51.47 -5.13 18.33
CA SER A 240 -51.80 -5.67 19.65
C SER A 240 -50.61 -6.32 20.35
N GLU A 241 -49.79 -7.09 19.60
CA GLU A 241 -48.56 -7.74 20.11
C GLU A 241 -47.50 -6.70 20.43
N LEU A 242 -47.37 -5.66 19.58
CA LEU A 242 -46.47 -4.55 19.84
C LEU A 242 -46.81 -3.83 21.15
N LYS A 243 -48.09 -3.57 21.39
CA LYS A 243 -48.56 -2.98 22.67
C LYS A 243 -48.26 -3.87 23.87
N GLN A 244 -48.51 -5.19 23.73
CA GLN A 244 -48.19 -6.14 24.82
C GLN A 244 -46.68 -6.23 25.10
N LEU A 245 -45.83 -6.24 24.09
CA LEU A 245 -44.39 -6.25 24.26
C LEU A 245 -43.87 -4.95 24.87
N ASN A 246 -44.46 -3.83 24.50
CA ASN A 246 -44.13 -2.52 25.09
C ASN A 246 -44.48 -2.41 26.56
N SER A 247 -45.59 -3.01 27.00
CA SER A 247 -46.11 -2.94 28.39
C SER A 247 -45.54 -4.04 29.30
N SER A 248 -44.93 -5.12 28.76
CA SER A 248 -44.41 -6.22 29.52
C SER A 248 -43.21 -5.85 30.39
N ASN A 249 -42.96 -6.59 31.47
CA ASN A 249 -41.75 -6.46 32.28
C ASN A 249 -40.56 -7.07 31.50
N ASP A 250 -39.33 -6.71 31.86
CA ASP A 250 -38.11 -7.13 31.15
C ASP A 250 -37.94 -8.68 31.15
N LYS A 251 -38.36 -9.38 32.22
CA LYS A 251 -38.37 -10.82 32.26
C LYS A 251 -39.38 -11.42 31.27
N GLU A 252 -40.62 -10.95 31.33
CA GLU A 252 -41.70 -11.40 30.42
C GLU A 252 -41.36 -11.04 28.96
N PHE A 253 -40.70 -9.93 28.74
CA PHE A 253 -40.25 -9.52 27.40
C PHE A 253 -39.23 -10.51 26.83
N ARG A 254 -38.24 -10.92 27.65
CA ARG A 254 -37.26 -11.96 27.26
C ARG A 254 -37.93 -13.28 26.93
N GLU A 255 -38.78 -13.78 27.82
CA GLU A 255 -39.46 -15.06 27.63
C GLU A 255 -40.37 -15.07 26.39
N LYS A 256 -41.11 -13.99 26.15
CA LYS A 256 -41.97 -13.88 24.97
C LYS A 256 -41.16 -13.84 23.67
N LEU A 257 -40.03 -13.15 23.62
CA LEU A 257 -39.17 -13.11 22.45
C LEU A 257 -38.49 -14.46 22.19
N ASP A 258 -37.98 -15.11 23.25
CA ASP A 258 -37.34 -16.44 23.14
C ASP A 258 -38.32 -17.50 22.62
N ASN A 259 -39.53 -17.52 23.19
CA ASN A 259 -40.59 -18.42 22.72
C ASN A 259 -40.98 -18.16 21.27
N LYS A 260 -41.19 -16.91 20.90
CA LYS A 260 -41.56 -16.56 19.50
C LYS A 260 -40.46 -16.89 18.52
N PHE A 261 -39.18 -16.75 18.91
CA PHE A 261 -38.07 -17.18 18.11
C PHE A 261 -38.03 -18.69 17.92
N LYS A 262 -38.25 -19.48 18.99
CA LYS A 262 -38.31 -20.94 18.94
C LYS A 262 -39.47 -21.43 18.05
N GLU A 263 -40.66 -20.87 18.20
CA GLU A 263 -41.79 -21.16 17.34
C GLU A 263 -41.51 -20.90 15.87
N THR A 264 -40.97 -19.71 15.56
CA THR A 264 -40.60 -19.34 14.17
C THR A 264 -39.52 -20.25 13.59
N ARG A 265 -38.57 -20.68 14.42
CA ARG A 265 -37.53 -21.64 14.03
C ARG A 265 -38.13 -23.01 13.70
N GLU A 266 -39.01 -23.54 14.57
CA GLU A 266 -39.68 -24.79 14.34
C GLU A 266 -40.56 -24.80 13.08
N GLU A 267 -41.25 -23.67 12.83
CA GLU A 267 -42.04 -23.52 11.61
C GLU A 267 -41.15 -23.54 10.36
N ARG A 268 -39.98 -22.88 10.41
CA ARG A 268 -39.00 -22.86 9.29
C ARG A 268 -38.39 -24.23 9.05
N ILE A 269 -38.02 -24.95 10.11
CA ILE A 269 -37.49 -26.32 10.00
C ILE A 269 -38.53 -27.23 9.35
N LYS A 270 -39.82 -27.12 9.72
CA LYS A 270 -40.91 -27.90 9.10
C LYS A 270 -41.09 -27.56 7.61
N LEU A 271 -40.85 -26.33 7.21
CA LEU A 271 -41.01 -25.88 5.82
C LEU A 271 -39.80 -26.21 4.92
N LEU A 272 -38.60 -26.19 5.48
CA LEU A 272 -37.32 -26.34 4.72
C LEU A 272 -36.74 -27.76 4.79
N GLY A 273 -37.24 -28.61 5.73
CA GLY A 273 -36.63 -29.88 6.05
C GLY A 273 -35.52 -29.73 7.10
N GLU A 274 -35.06 -30.90 7.62
CA GLU A 274 -33.99 -30.94 8.63
C GLU A 274 -32.56 -30.79 8.03
N ASP A 275 -32.40 -30.75 6.71
CA ASP A 275 -31.12 -30.63 6.01
C ASP A 275 -30.66 -29.18 5.76
#